data_63ba4b6dee87b87865d362303f076d2f
#
_entry.id   63ba4b6dee87b87865d362303f076d2f
#
_cell.length_a   1.000
_cell.length_b   1.000
_cell.length_c   1.000
_cell.angle_alpha   90.00
_cell.angle_beta   90.00
_cell.angle_gamma   90.00
#
_symmetry.space_group_name_H-M   'P 1'
#
loop_
_entity.id
_entity.type
_entity.pdbx_description
1 polymer ?
#
loop_
_entity_poly.entity_id
_entity_poly.type
_entity_poly.pdbx_seq_one_letter_code
_entity_poly.pdbx_strand_id
1 'polypeptide(L)'
;MLSTKNKIYGLTALLIVLSGIFYFIKISPKDIGEGAEKVGETPDYTIEVIPLGSNASNVVAPDLDRKTGFEVADEKSKSEIEKLSKTLKASPQDVLQWVDLGSWRKAIGDYEGAVIVWEYVTKIAPGYGVPYINLGNIYHYYLKDYVKAEINFKKFISMQPTYIDGYQRLFNLYSQSYLQNTTKAADILKEGILKNPNAAELYIDLALYYKEKGDTDNFKKTLNEVKIIAERALNNDLVSEIDKMLISN
;
A
#
# COMPACT_ATOMS: atom_id res chain seq x y z
N MET A 1 -18.78 -42.91 -14.31
CA MET A 1 -17.70 -41.98 -14.75
C MET A 1 -17.97 -40.62 -14.12
N LEU A 2 -17.42 -40.41 -12.94
CA LEU A 2 -17.63 -39.18 -12.14
C LEU A 2 -16.40 -38.28 -12.35
N SER A 3 -16.63 -37.13 -12.97
CA SER A 3 -15.62 -36.08 -13.06
C SER A 3 -15.76 -35.13 -11.89
N THR A 4 -14.93 -35.30 -10.89
CA THR A 4 -14.78 -34.38 -9.76
C THR A 4 -13.89 -33.23 -10.15
N LYS A 5 -14.50 -32.08 -10.45
CA LYS A 5 -13.79 -30.79 -10.51
C LYS A 5 -13.59 -30.31 -9.07
N ASN A 6 -12.45 -30.62 -8.49
CA ASN A 6 -12.00 -30.01 -7.25
C ASN A 6 -11.63 -28.54 -7.51
N LYS A 7 -12.53 -27.62 -7.19
CA LYS A 7 -12.19 -26.23 -7.00
C LYS A 7 -11.52 -26.09 -5.64
N ILE A 8 -10.21 -26.04 -5.63
CA ILE A 8 -9.43 -25.67 -4.44
C ILE A 8 -9.59 -24.16 -4.26
N TYR A 9 -10.50 -23.76 -3.40
CA TYR A 9 -10.53 -22.40 -2.87
C TYR A 9 -9.42 -22.30 -1.84
N GLY A 10 -8.37 -21.55 -2.14
CA GLY A 10 -7.30 -21.24 -1.20
C GLY A 10 -7.84 -20.41 -0.04
N LEU A 11 -8.16 -21.07 1.04
CA LEU A 11 -8.46 -20.44 2.32
C LEU A 11 -7.13 -20.07 2.95
N THR A 12 -6.67 -18.84 2.82
CA THR A 12 -5.54 -18.35 3.61
C THR A 12 -6.08 -17.94 4.99
N ALA A 13 -6.11 -18.91 5.90
CA ALA A 13 -6.31 -18.62 7.30
C ALA A 13 -4.94 -18.35 7.93
N LEU A 14 -4.69 -17.12 8.35
CA LEU A 14 -3.52 -16.79 9.16
C LEU A 14 -3.84 -17.14 10.61
N LEU A 15 -3.18 -18.18 11.12
CA LEU A 15 -3.27 -18.58 12.52
C LEU A 15 -2.30 -17.75 13.34
N ILE A 16 -2.80 -16.81 14.13
CA ILE A 16 -1.98 -16.08 15.10
C ILE A 16 -2.26 -16.68 16.49
N VAL A 17 -1.25 -17.36 17.03
CA VAL A 17 -1.29 -17.86 18.41
C VAL A 17 -0.53 -16.89 19.30
N LEU A 18 -1.26 -16.14 20.10
CA LEU A 18 -0.69 -15.34 21.19
C LEU A 18 -1.46 -15.70 22.48
N SER A 19 -0.73 -16.20 23.47
CA SER A 19 -1.21 -16.44 24.85
C SER A 19 -2.51 -17.27 24.99
N GLY A 20 -2.64 -18.38 24.22
CA GLY A 20 -3.72 -19.35 24.44
C GLY A 20 -5.10 -18.96 23.88
N ILE A 21 -5.21 -17.88 23.13
CA ILE A 21 -6.45 -17.46 22.45
C ILE A 21 -6.24 -17.54 20.94
N PHE A 22 -7.13 -18.29 20.26
CA PHE A 22 -7.08 -18.49 18.82
C PHE A 22 -8.00 -17.50 18.12
N TYR A 23 -7.48 -16.75 17.14
CA TYR A 23 -8.28 -15.89 16.28
C TYR A 23 -8.15 -16.36 14.83
N PHE A 24 -9.28 -16.47 14.15
CA PHE A 24 -9.33 -16.77 12.73
C PHE A 24 -9.81 -15.54 11.96
N ILE A 25 -9.01 -15.09 11.00
CA ILE A 25 -9.47 -14.10 10.03
C ILE A 25 -10.07 -14.88 8.86
N LYS A 26 -11.37 -14.76 8.66
CA LYS A 26 -12.08 -15.33 7.53
C LYS A 26 -12.23 -14.22 6.48
N ILE A 27 -11.44 -14.30 5.41
CA ILE A 27 -11.62 -13.44 4.24
C ILE A 27 -12.71 -14.09 3.39
N SER A 28 -13.84 -13.41 3.21
CA SER A 28 -14.91 -13.89 2.35
C SER A 28 -14.56 -13.61 0.88
N PRO A 29 -14.82 -14.56 -0.06
CA PRO A 29 -14.61 -14.32 -1.49
C PRO A 29 -15.45 -13.18 -2.09
N LYS A 30 -16.40 -12.62 -1.35
CA LYS A 30 -17.15 -11.42 -1.75
C LYS A 30 -16.33 -10.13 -1.61
N ASP A 31 -15.23 -10.18 -0.87
CA ASP A 31 -14.37 -9.02 -0.61
C ASP A 31 -13.28 -8.87 -1.68
N ILE A 32 -13.22 -9.82 -2.64
CA ILE A 32 -12.39 -9.71 -3.84
C ILE A 32 -13.31 -9.34 -4.98
N GLY A 33 -13.66 -8.04 -5.07
CA GLY A 33 -14.49 -7.51 -6.14
C GLY A 33 -13.82 -7.73 -7.50
N GLU A 34 -14.55 -8.38 -8.41
CA GLU A 34 -14.26 -8.29 -9.83
C GLU A 34 -14.42 -6.84 -10.27
N GLY A 35 -13.31 -6.26 -10.68
CA GLY A 35 -13.16 -5.11 -11.54
C GLY A 35 -14.16 -3.97 -11.42
N ALA A 36 -13.71 -2.87 -10.94
CA ALA A 36 -13.81 -1.56 -11.59
C ALA A 36 -13.19 -0.53 -10.65
N GLU A 37 -12.06 -0.01 -11.05
CA GLU A 37 -11.49 1.21 -10.48
C GLU A 37 -12.52 2.33 -10.49
N LYS A 38 -12.97 2.73 -9.31
CA LYS A 38 -13.34 4.10 -9.03
C LYS A 38 -12.22 4.71 -8.23
N VAL A 39 -11.46 5.55 -8.88
CA VAL A 39 -10.47 6.41 -8.23
C VAL A 39 -11.18 7.21 -7.14
N GLY A 40 -10.87 6.95 -5.87
CA GLY A 40 -11.35 7.74 -4.73
C GLY A 40 -12.12 7.01 -3.64
N GLU A 41 -12.41 5.73 -3.78
CA GLU A 41 -13.02 4.95 -2.69
C GLU A 41 -11.96 4.06 -2.04
N THR A 42 -11.74 4.23 -0.74
CA THR A 42 -10.99 3.27 0.07
C THR A 42 -11.70 1.92 -0.02
N PRO A 43 -10.98 0.80 -0.27
CA PRO A 43 -11.59 -0.52 -0.25
C PRO A 43 -12.33 -0.73 1.07
N ASP A 44 -13.57 -1.18 1.00
CA ASP A 44 -14.39 -1.51 2.18
C ASP A 44 -13.83 -2.79 2.82
N TYR A 45 -12.83 -2.64 3.70
CA TYR A 45 -12.34 -3.72 4.52
C TYR A 45 -13.13 -3.74 5.82
N THR A 46 -13.99 -4.70 6.00
CA THR A 46 -14.53 -5.04 7.33
C THR A 46 -13.38 -5.59 8.19
N ILE A 47 -12.78 -4.72 8.99
CA ILE A 47 -11.79 -5.14 9.97
C ILE A 47 -12.55 -5.56 11.22
N GLU A 48 -12.59 -6.88 11.48
CA GLU A 48 -12.92 -7.34 12.83
C GLU A 48 -11.85 -6.81 13.79
N VAL A 49 -12.28 -6.04 14.76
CA VAL A 49 -11.40 -5.46 15.79
C VAL A 49 -10.70 -6.60 16.51
N ILE A 50 -9.41 -6.76 16.26
CA ILE A 50 -8.58 -7.69 17.03
C ILE A 50 -8.39 -7.04 18.40
N PRO A 51 -8.74 -7.70 19.51
CA PRO A 51 -8.47 -7.17 20.85
C PRO A 51 -6.97 -6.89 20.97
N LEU A 52 -6.63 -5.74 21.55
CA LEU A 52 -5.25 -5.38 21.85
C LEU A 52 -4.55 -6.56 22.53
N GLY A 53 -3.53 -7.15 21.87
CA GLY A 53 -2.68 -8.16 22.50
C GLY A 53 -2.04 -7.59 23.77
N SER A 54 -1.73 -8.47 24.74
CA SER A 54 -1.18 -8.12 26.05
C SER A 54 0.07 -7.22 26.03
N ASN A 55 0.70 -7.03 24.86
CA ASN A 55 1.85 -6.13 24.68
C ASN A 55 1.47 -4.66 24.38
N ALA A 56 0.20 -4.36 24.13
CA ALA A 56 -0.24 -2.98 23.88
C ALA A 56 -0.37 -2.14 25.17
N SER A 57 -0.35 -2.77 26.34
CA SER A 57 -0.49 -2.09 27.64
C SER A 57 0.63 -1.07 27.96
N ASN A 58 1.77 -1.15 27.25
CA ASN A 58 2.91 -0.23 27.45
C ASN A 58 3.09 0.77 26.30
N VAL A 59 2.18 0.80 25.32
CA VAL A 59 2.27 1.75 24.20
C VAL A 59 1.55 3.03 24.59
N VAL A 60 2.31 4.13 24.68
CA VAL A 60 1.75 5.44 24.99
C VAL A 60 0.97 5.96 23.78
N ALA A 61 -0.30 6.27 23.98
CA ALA A 61 -1.14 6.85 22.95
C ALA A 61 -0.66 8.28 22.57
N PRO A 62 -0.82 8.69 21.31
CA PRO A 62 -0.54 10.06 20.86
C PRO A 62 -1.35 11.10 21.63
N ASP A 63 -0.79 12.32 21.71
CA ASP A 63 -1.52 13.47 22.25
C ASP A 63 -2.69 13.83 21.32
N LEU A 64 -3.90 13.59 21.81
CA LEU A 64 -5.15 13.87 21.11
C LEU A 64 -5.53 15.35 21.12
N ASP A 65 -4.92 16.16 21.99
CA ASP A 65 -5.17 17.60 22.11
C ASP A 65 -4.16 18.46 21.32
N ARG A 66 -3.24 17.81 20.57
CA ARG A 66 -2.27 18.47 19.69
C ARG A 66 -2.96 19.40 18.68
N LYS A 67 -2.56 20.68 18.64
CA LYS A 67 -3.13 21.73 17.77
C LYS A 67 -2.17 22.24 16.68
N THR A 68 -1.02 21.58 16.47
CA THR A 68 -0.08 21.94 15.40
C THR A 68 -0.80 21.91 14.04
N GLY A 69 -0.59 22.94 13.23
CA GLY A 69 -1.21 23.08 11.91
C GLY A 69 -2.62 23.70 11.93
N PHE A 70 -3.24 23.91 13.11
CA PHE A 70 -4.59 24.46 13.21
C PHE A 70 -4.65 25.93 12.76
N GLU A 71 -3.56 26.66 12.86
CA GLU A 71 -3.46 28.07 12.45
C GLU A 71 -3.69 28.27 10.95
N VAL A 72 -3.36 27.25 10.13
CA VAL A 72 -3.51 27.28 8.66
C VAL A 72 -4.60 26.36 8.14
N ALA A 73 -5.19 25.53 9.00
CA ALA A 73 -6.21 24.57 8.62
C ALA A 73 -7.58 25.25 8.44
N ASP A 74 -8.36 24.74 7.49
CA ASP A 74 -9.77 25.11 7.37
C ASP A 74 -10.63 24.54 8.51
N GLU A 75 -11.81 25.15 8.73
CA GLU A 75 -12.70 24.78 9.84
C GLU A 75 -13.22 23.34 9.77
N LYS A 76 -13.39 22.79 8.55
CA LYS A 76 -13.80 21.40 8.37
C LYS A 76 -12.72 20.46 8.87
N SER A 77 -11.47 20.67 8.48
CA SER A 77 -10.32 19.85 8.89
C SER A 77 -10.13 19.90 10.41
N LYS A 78 -10.24 21.09 11.03
CA LYS A 78 -10.20 21.26 12.48
C LYS A 78 -11.30 20.45 13.16
N SER A 79 -12.54 20.60 12.69
CA SER A 79 -13.72 19.92 13.23
C SER A 79 -13.58 18.39 13.17
N GLU A 80 -13.08 17.83 12.04
CA GLU A 80 -12.88 16.38 11.91
C GLU A 80 -11.79 15.87 12.85
N ILE A 81 -10.67 16.59 13.01
CA ILE A 81 -9.61 16.23 13.96
C ILE A 81 -10.15 16.24 15.40
N GLU A 82 -10.93 17.26 15.79
CA GLU A 82 -11.49 17.36 17.13
C GLU A 82 -12.53 16.27 17.40
N LYS A 83 -13.36 15.95 16.42
CA LYS A 83 -14.33 14.86 16.48
C LYS A 83 -13.64 13.50 16.67
N LEU A 84 -12.62 13.21 15.83
CA LEU A 84 -11.82 11.98 15.95
C LEU A 84 -11.12 11.91 17.31
N SER A 85 -10.50 13.00 17.73
CA SER A 85 -9.84 13.09 19.06
C SER A 85 -10.80 12.78 20.21
N LYS A 86 -12.02 13.35 20.15
CA LYS A 86 -13.07 13.08 21.15
C LYS A 86 -13.49 11.60 21.16
N THR A 87 -13.67 11.02 19.98
CA THR A 87 -14.08 9.61 19.83
C THR A 87 -12.97 8.67 20.32
N LEU A 88 -11.72 8.95 19.96
CA LEU A 88 -10.56 8.15 20.38
C LEU A 88 -10.26 8.24 21.89
N LYS A 89 -10.61 9.35 22.56
CA LYS A 89 -10.58 9.42 24.03
C LYS A 89 -11.56 8.44 24.67
N ALA A 90 -12.71 8.20 24.03
CA ALA A 90 -13.72 7.25 24.51
C ALA A 90 -13.45 5.80 24.04
N SER A 91 -12.86 5.63 22.86
CA SER A 91 -12.62 4.33 22.22
C SER A 91 -11.20 4.27 21.66
N PRO A 92 -10.16 4.18 22.49
CA PRO A 92 -8.75 4.25 22.06
C PRO A 92 -8.29 3.03 21.27
N GLN A 93 -9.08 1.95 21.20
CA GLN A 93 -8.81 0.75 20.43
C GLN A 93 -9.25 0.82 18.97
N ASP A 94 -9.92 1.90 18.54
CA ASP A 94 -10.42 2.03 17.16
C ASP A 94 -9.27 2.39 16.19
N VAL A 95 -8.72 1.34 15.59
CA VAL A 95 -7.57 1.43 14.67
C VAL A 95 -7.88 2.31 13.46
N LEU A 96 -9.10 2.23 12.91
CA LEU A 96 -9.47 2.99 11.71
C LEU A 96 -9.52 4.49 12.01
N GLN A 97 -10.10 4.87 13.13
CA GLN A 97 -10.14 6.29 13.52
C GLN A 97 -8.75 6.86 13.82
N TRP A 98 -7.82 6.05 14.32
CA TRP A 98 -6.42 6.47 14.43
C TRP A 98 -5.79 6.73 13.05
N VAL A 99 -6.04 5.85 12.06
CA VAL A 99 -5.54 6.04 10.68
C VAL A 99 -6.12 7.31 10.07
N ASP A 100 -7.42 7.54 10.26
CA ASP A 100 -8.10 8.75 9.79
C ASP A 100 -7.54 10.01 10.45
N LEU A 101 -7.29 9.98 11.77
CA LEU A 101 -6.65 11.11 12.48
C LEU A 101 -5.27 11.44 11.88
N GLY A 102 -4.45 10.43 11.58
CA GLY A 102 -3.17 10.63 10.90
C GLY A 102 -3.33 11.24 9.51
N SER A 103 -4.36 10.83 8.77
CA SER A 103 -4.66 11.36 7.44
C SER A 103 -5.08 12.84 7.48
N TRP A 104 -5.92 13.21 8.43
CA TRP A 104 -6.31 14.61 8.63
C TRP A 104 -5.14 15.48 9.10
N ARG A 105 -4.29 14.96 10.01
CA ARG A 105 -3.07 15.69 10.42
C ARG A 105 -2.14 15.93 9.23
N LYS A 106 -1.93 14.92 8.38
CA LYS A 106 -1.18 15.10 7.13
C LYS A 106 -1.82 16.17 6.24
N ALA A 107 -3.14 16.18 6.10
CA ALA A 107 -3.87 17.12 5.25
C ALA A 107 -3.68 18.59 5.67
N ILE A 108 -3.57 18.85 6.97
CA ILE A 108 -3.29 20.21 7.51
C ILE A 108 -1.80 20.54 7.61
N GLY A 109 -0.91 19.68 7.09
CA GLY A 109 0.54 19.88 7.13
C GLY A 109 1.22 19.48 8.45
N ASP A 110 0.50 18.94 9.43
CA ASP A 110 1.08 18.38 10.66
C ASP A 110 1.66 16.98 10.38
N TYR A 111 2.75 16.95 9.59
CA TYR A 111 3.38 15.71 9.14
C TYR A 111 3.95 14.91 10.30
N GLU A 112 4.52 15.55 11.29
CA GLU A 112 5.05 14.89 12.50
C GLU A 112 3.92 14.28 13.33
N GLY A 113 2.81 15.00 13.50
CA GLY A 113 1.63 14.48 14.18
C GLY A 113 1.02 13.26 13.43
N ALA A 114 1.00 13.28 12.11
CA ALA A 114 0.58 12.13 11.31
C ALA A 114 1.51 10.92 11.50
N VAL A 115 2.84 11.13 11.51
CA VAL A 115 3.82 10.08 11.79
C VAL A 115 3.59 9.48 13.18
N ILE A 116 3.48 10.30 14.23
CA ILE A 116 3.26 9.83 15.60
C ILE A 116 2.01 8.94 15.69
N VAL A 117 0.92 9.36 15.03
CA VAL A 117 -0.33 8.60 15.00
C VAL A 117 -0.18 7.28 14.26
N TRP A 118 0.39 7.28 13.06
CA TRP A 118 0.54 6.04 12.29
C TRP A 118 1.58 5.09 12.89
N GLU A 119 2.66 5.59 13.49
CA GLU A 119 3.60 4.75 14.27
C GLU A 119 2.91 4.12 15.50
N TYR A 120 1.99 4.83 16.14
CA TYR A 120 1.17 4.25 17.20
C TYR A 120 0.32 3.09 16.63
N VAL A 121 -0.33 3.29 15.47
CA VAL A 121 -1.12 2.22 14.82
C VAL A 121 -0.27 1.00 14.51
N THR A 122 0.98 1.17 14.03
CA THR A 122 1.85 0.02 13.78
C THR A 122 2.17 -0.80 15.03
N LYS A 123 2.06 -0.21 16.21
CA LYS A 123 2.30 -0.88 17.50
C LYS A 123 1.06 -1.59 18.02
N ILE A 124 -0.13 -0.98 17.87
CA ILE A 124 -1.38 -1.57 18.34
C ILE A 124 -2.00 -2.55 17.35
N ALA A 125 -1.69 -2.40 16.06
CA ALA A 125 -2.19 -3.26 14.97
C ALA A 125 -1.04 -3.59 13.99
N PRO A 126 -0.02 -4.36 14.41
CA PRO A 126 1.19 -4.60 13.61
C PRO A 126 0.95 -5.39 12.32
N GLY A 127 -0.21 -6.06 12.20
CA GLY A 127 -0.65 -6.77 11.00
C GLY A 127 -1.38 -5.89 9.98
N TYR A 128 -1.67 -4.64 10.30
CA TYR A 128 -2.40 -3.74 9.43
C TYR A 128 -1.45 -2.95 8.51
N GLY A 129 -1.57 -3.13 7.18
CA GLY A 129 -0.62 -2.59 6.19
C GLY A 129 -0.71 -1.08 5.97
N VAL A 130 -1.92 -0.48 6.09
CA VAL A 130 -2.18 0.92 5.72
C VAL A 130 -1.28 1.93 6.44
N PRO A 131 -1.00 1.86 7.74
CA PRO A 131 -0.10 2.81 8.37
C PRO A 131 1.33 2.75 7.81
N TYR A 132 1.81 1.57 7.39
CA TYR A 132 3.15 1.45 6.81
C TYR A 132 3.26 2.14 5.45
N ILE A 133 2.26 1.99 4.56
CA ILE A 133 2.28 2.69 3.28
C ILE A 133 2.13 4.20 3.45
N ASN A 134 1.33 4.64 4.42
CA ASN A 134 1.19 6.06 4.77
C ASN A 134 2.48 6.65 5.34
N LEU A 135 3.17 5.93 6.26
CA LEU A 135 4.48 6.31 6.77
C LEU A 135 5.53 6.36 5.66
N GLY A 136 5.56 5.37 4.77
CA GLY A 136 6.42 5.38 3.60
C GLY A 136 6.24 6.64 2.76
N ASN A 137 4.98 6.99 2.46
CA ASN A 137 4.64 8.18 1.68
C ASN A 137 5.05 9.48 2.36
N ILE A 138 4.77 9.63 3.66
CA ILE A 138 5.07 10.87 4.36
C ILE A 138 6.58 11.09 4.49
N TYR A 139 7.34 10.02 4.76
CA TYR A 139 8.79 10.07 4.77
C TYR A 139 9.38 10.33 3.39
N HIS A 140 8.81 9.77 2.32
CA HIS A 140 9.29 10.01 0.95
C HIS A 140 9.02 11.43 0.48
N TYR A 141 7.74 11.85 0.51
CA TYR A 141 7.33 13.07 -0.20
C TYR A 141 7.41 14.34 0.64
N TYR A 142 7.32 14.24 1.97
CA TYR A 142 7.22 15.42 2.84
C TYR A 142 8.44 15.59 3.74
N LEU A 143 8.85 14.55 4.45
CA LEU A 143 9.94 14.63 5.41
C LEU A 143 11.32 14.32 4.79
N LYS A 144 11.36 13.76 3.57
CA LYS A 144 12.57 13.40 2.83
C LYS A 144 13.51 12.45 3.59
N ASP A 145 12.98 11.67 4.51
CA ASP A 145 13.70 10.58 5.18
C ASP A 145 13.55 9.29 4.36
N TYR A 146 14.37 9.18 3.31
CA TYR A 146 14.28 8.09 2.33
C TYR A 146 14.58 6.71 2.92
N VAL A 147 15.38 6.65 4.00
CA VAL A 147 15.66 5.39 4.69
C VAL A 147 14.42 4.88 5.40
N LYS A 148 13.72 5.75 6.13
CA LYS A 148 12.45 5.38 6.77
C LYS A 148 11.36 5.09 5.74
N ALA A 149 11.33 5.81 4.62
CA ALA A 149 10.41 5.50 3.52
C ALA A 149 10.63 4.07 3.00
N GLU A 150 11.90 3.71 2.70
CA GLU A 150 12.27 2.36 2.24
C GLU A 150 11.83 1.28 3.25
N ILE A 151 12.13 1.46 4.53
CA ILE A 151 11.77 0.50 5.58
C ILE A 151 10.26 0.26 5.62
N ASN A 152 9.47 1.33 5.57
CA ASN A 152 8.01 1.24 5.66
C ASN A 152 7.39 0.63 4.40
N PHE A 153 7.83 1.00 3.19
CA PHE A 153 7.36 0.37 1.96
C PHE A 153 7.70 -1.12 1.90
N LYS A 154 8.92 -1.51 2.29
CA LYS A 154 9.31 -2.92 2.37
C LYS A 154 8.47 -3.69 3.39
N LYS A 155 8.16 -3.07 4.53
CA LYS A 155 7.27 -3.69 5.52
C LYS A 155 5.89 -3.92 4.96
N PHE A 156 5.31 -2.92 4.26
CA PHE A 156 4.04 -3.07 3.56
C PHE A 156 4.06 -4.22 2.55
N ILE A 157 5.05 -4.27 1.65
CA ILE A 157 5.22 -5.34 0.65
C ILE A 157 5.34 -6.71 1.31
N SER A 158 6.09 -6.82 2.41
CA SER A 158 6.23 -8.11 3.14
C SER A 158 4.91 -8.64 3.69
N MET A 159 3.96 -7.77 3.99
CA MET A 159 2.64 -8.11 4.51
C MET A 159 1.62 -8.34 3.39
N GLN A 160 1.78 -7.64 2.28
CA GLN A 160 0.87 -7.68 1.14
C GLN A 160 1.65 -7.85 -0.17
N PRO A 161 2.27 -9.02 -0.40
CA PRO A 161 3.20 -9.23 -1.51
C PRO A 161 2.53 -9.25 -2.90
N THR A 162 1.21 -9.31 -2.96
CA THR A 162 0.45 -9.22 -4.22
C THR A 162 -0.10 -7.81 -4.48
N TYR A 163 0.22 -6.84 -3.63
CA TYR A 163 -0.29 -5.48 -3.78
C TYR A 163 0.68 -4.63 -4.60
N ILE A 164 0.29 -4.33 -5.83
CA ILE A 164 1.12 -3.66 -6.86
C ILE A 164 1.63 -2.30 -6.38
N ASP A 165 0.76 -1.50 -5.75
CA ASP A 165 1.07 -0.14 -5.29
C ASP A 165 2.31 -0.07 -4.37
N GLY A 166 2.55 -1.11 -3.54
CA GLY A 166 3.75 -1.18 -2.69
C GLY A 166 5.05 -1.18 -3.50
N TYR A 167 5.09 -1.97 -4.58
CA TYR A 167 6.24 -2.05 -5.49
C TYR A 167 6.43 -0.75 -6.26
N GLN A 168 5.34 -0.15 -6.77
CA GLN A 168 5.39 1.11 -7.49
C GLN A 168 5.88 2.27 -6.62
N ARG A 169 5.46 2.34 -5.35
CA ARG A 169 5.97 3.37 -4.41
C ARG A 169 7.45 3.19 -4.10
N LEU A 170 7.90 1.97 -3.90
CA LEU A 170 9.30 1.71 -3.65
C LEU A 170 10.14 1.92 -4.93
N PHE A 171 9.61 1.59 -6.11
CA PHE A 171 10.20 1.96 -7.39
C PHE A 171 10.35 3.49 -7.54
N ASN A 172 9.30 4.25 -7.26
CA ASN A 172 9.34 5.72 -7.32
C ASN A 172 10.37 6.30 -6.34
N LEU A 173 10.48 5.74 -5.15
CA LEU A 173 11.53 6.12 -4.18
C LEU A 173 12.93 5.92 -4.78
N TYR A 174 13.21 4.75 -5.35
CA TYR A 174 14.53 4.42 -5.88
C TYR A 174 14.85 5.13 -7.20
N SER A 175 13.87 5.31 -8.08
CA SER A 175 14.11 5.91 -9.39
C SER A 175 14.23 7.43 -9.34
N GLN A 176 13.48 8.09 -8.45
CA GLN A 176 13.35 9.55 -8.44
C GLN A 176 14.10 10.25 -7.29
N SER A 177 14.30 9.59 -6.15
CA SER A 177 14.73 10.28 -4.94
C SER A 177 15.91 9.65 -4.21
N TYR A 178 16.04 8.33 -4.24
CA TYR A 178 16.97 7.61 -3.39
C TYR A 178 17.63 6.45 -4.13
N LEU A 179 18.97 6.43 -4.14
CA LEU A 179 19.75 5.38 -4.81
C LEU A 179 19.52 5.26 -6.34
N GLN A 180 19.27 6.40 -7.01
CA GLN A 180 18.93 6.49 -8.44
C GLN A 180 19.96 5.83 -9.40
N ASN A 181 21.23 5.75 -9.00
CA ASN A 181 22.31 5.16 -9.81
C ASN A 181 22.57 3.68 -9.48
N THR A 182 21.58 3.00 -8.92
CA THR A 182 21.65 1.57 -8.59
C THR A 182 20.65 0.77 -9.38
N THR A 183 20.72 -0.56 -9.35
CA THR A 183 19.74 -1.45 -9.97
C THR A 183 18.42 -1.56 -9.19
N LYS A 184 18.34 -1.01 -7.99
CA LYS A 184 17.23 -1.21 -7.05
C LYS A 184 15.84 -0.89 -7.64
N ALA A 185 15.75 0.14 -8.49
CA ALA A 185 14.49 0.50 -9.12
C ALA A 185 13.98 -0.62 -10.05
N ALA A 186 14.85 -1.17 -10.90
CA ALA A 186 14.47 -2.29 -11.74
C ALA A 186 14.24 -3.58 -10.94
N ASP A 187 15.04 -3.81 -9.90
CA ASP A 187 14.98 -5.03 -9.11
C ASP A 187 13.66 -5.13 -8.33
N ILE A 188 13.16 -4.04 -7.76
CA ILE A 188 11.88 -4.04 -7.04
C ILE A 188 10.69 -4.27 -7.99
N LEU A 189 10.72 -3.73 -9.21
CA LEU A 189 9.68 -4.01 -10.21
C LEU A 189 9.71 -5.48 -10.65
N LYS A 190 10.90 -6.06 -10.84
CA LYS A 190 11.04 -7.50 -11.15
C LYS A 190 10.52 -8.38 -10.01
N GLU A 191 10.79 -7.99 -8.75
CA GLU A 191 10.22 -8.69 -7.58
C GLU A 191 8.70 -8.63 -7.60
N GLY A 192 8.12 -7.44 -7.86
CA GLY A 192 6.67 -7.26 -7.98
C GLY A 192 6.06 -8.11 -9.10
N ILE A 193 6.71 -8.17 -10.26
CA ILE A 193 6.33 -9.00 -11.41
C ILE A 193 6.31 -10.50 -11.04
N LEU A 194 7.31 -10.98 -10.31
CA LEU A 194 7.33 -12.37 -9.84
C LEU A 194 6.14 -12.72 -8.94
N LYS A 195 5.64 -11.75 -8.18
CA LYS A 195 4.45 -11.92 -7.33
C LYS A 195 3.15 -11.69 -8.08
N ASN A 196 3.17 -10.90 -9.16
CA ASN A 196 2.02 -10.47 -9.94
C ASN A 196 2.31 -10.62 -11.45
N PRO A 197 2.41 -11.84 -11.98
CA PRO A 197 2.90 -12.07 -13.35
C PRO A 197 1.97 -11.56 -14.47
N ASN A 198 0.74 -11.17 -14.12
CA ASN A 198 -0.22 -10.59 -15.05
C ASN A 198 -0.44 -9.08 -14.84
N ALA A 199 0.31 -8.44 -13.95
CA ALA A 199 0.19 -7.01 -13.68
C ALA A 199 0.94 -6.20 -14.77
N ALA A 200 0.24 -5.88 -15.86
CA ALA A 200 0.79 -5.14 -16.99
C ALA A 200 1.44 -3.81 -16.55
N GLU A 201 0.90 -3.16 -15.51
CA GLU A 201 1.40 -1.90 -14.95
C GLU A 201 2.85 -2.00 -14.50
N LEU A 202 3.24 -3.08 -13.82
CA LEU A 202 4.63 -3.27 -13.36
C LEU A 202 5.60 -3.48 -14.51
N TYR A 203 5.17 -4.19 -15.57
CA TYR A 203 5.98 -4.34 -16.77
C TYR A 203 6.10 -3.01 -17.53
N ILE A 204 5.02 -2.22 -17.61
CA ILE A 204 5.05 -0.88 -18.23
C ILE A 204 6.03 0.03 -17.47
N ASP A 205 5.95 0.09 -16.14
CA ASP A 205 6.88 0.85 -15.32
C ASP A 205 8.33 0.41 -15.57
N LEU A 206 8.59 -0.89 -15.67
CA LEU A 206 9.91 -1.44 -15.93
C LEU A 206 10.40 -1.12 -17.37
N ALA A 207 9.51 -1.21 -18.36
CA ALA A 207 9.86 -0.86 -19.75
C ALA A 207 10.22 0.63 -19.85
N LEU A 208 9.40 1.52 -19.28
CA LEU A 208 9.66 2.96 -19.29
C LEU A 208 10.96 3.30 -18.56
N TYR A 209 11.27 2.63 -17.46
CA TYR A 209 12.54 2.76 -16.76
C TYR A 209 13.73 2.36 -17.67
N TYR A 210 13.66 1.24 -18.40
CA TYR A 210 14.70 0.86 -19.35
C TYR A 210 14.86 1.86 -20.48
N LYS A 211 13.74 2.40 -20.99
CA LYS A 211 13.77 3.47 -22.00
C LYS A 211 14.51 4.71 -21.50
N GLU A 212 14.20 5.15 -20.27
CA GLU A 212 14.87 6.30 -19.63
C GLU A 212 16.39 6.07 -19.46
N LYS A 213 16.78 4.83 -19.17
CA LYS A 213 18.20 4.44 -19.04
C LYS A 213 18.89 4.18 -20.38
N GLY A 214 18.20 4.28 -21.52
CA GLY A 214 18.74 4.01 -22.86
C GLY A 214 18.94 2.51 -23.16
N ASP A 215 18.39 1.62 -22.34
CA ASP A 215 18.43 0.17 -22.54
C ASP A 215 17.31 -0.28 -23.48
N THR A 216 17.54 -0.06 -24.78
CA THR A 216 16.55 -0.33 -25.83
C THR A 216 16.18 -1.81 -25.92
N ASP A 217 17.13 -2.72 -25.67
CA ASP A 217 16.87 -4.16 -25.76
C ASP A 217 15.91 -4.63 -24.68
N ASN A 218 16.18 -4.28 -23.42
CA ASN A 218 15.29 -4.61 -22.31
C ASN A 218 13.95 -3.85 -22.39
N PHE A 219 13.95 -2.62 -22.90
CA PHE A 219 12.71 -1.88 -23.18
C PHE A 219 11.80 -2.67 -24.13
N LYS A 220 12.30 -3.02 -25.32
CA LYS A 220 11.52 -3.77 -26.33
C LYS A 220 11.10 -5.14 -25.84
N LYS A 221 12.00 -5.86 -25.16
CA LYS A 221 11.68 -7.15 -24.56
C LYS A 221 10.53 -7.04 -23.55
N THR A 222 10.59 -6.06 -22.65
CA THR A 222 9.58 -5.89 -21.61
C THR A 222 8.23 -5.46 -22.20
N LEU A 223 8.21 -4.60 -23.23
CA LEU A 223 6.98 -4.25 -23.95
C LEU A 223 6.31 -5.45 -24.63
N ASN A 224 7.09 -6.38 -25.17
CA ASN A 224 6.52 -7.62 -25.74
C ASN A 224 5.84 -8.48 -24.66
N GLU A 225 6.35 -8.52 -23.42
CA GLU A 225 5.64 -9.18 -22.30
C GLU A 225 4.32 -8.48 -22.00
N VAL A 226 4.28 -7.13 -21.99
CA VAL A 226 3.02 -6.36 -21.84
C VAL A 226 2.04 -6.73 -22.94
N LYS A 227 2.49 -6.81 -24.19
CA LYS A 227 1.65 -7.17 -25.32
C LYS A 227 1.01 -8.54 -25.13
N ILE A 228 1.79 -9.55 -24.73
CA ILE A 228 1.28 -10.90 -24.45
C ILE A 228 0.21 -10.88 -23.33
N ILE A 229 0.43 -10.11 -22.28
CA ILE A 229 -0.55 -9.97 -21.19
C ILE A 229 -1.83 -9.31 -21.71
N ALA A 230 -1.71 -8.22 -22.48
CA ALA A 230 -2.83 -7.50 -23.04
C ALA A 230 -3.66 -8.36 -24.04
N GLU A 231 -2.99 -9.14 -24.89
CA GLU A 231 -3.64 -10.08 -25.81
C GLU A 231 -4.45 -11.16 -25.06
N ARG A 232 -3.88 -11.73 -24.00
CA ARG A 232 -4.58 -12.70 -23.13
C ARG A 232 -5.79 -12.10 -22.43
N ALA A 233 -5.70 -10.81 -22.06
CA ALA A 233 -6.79 -10.06 -21.45
C ALA A 233 -7.80 -9.50 -22.48
N LEU A 234 -7.61 -9.74 -23.77
CA LEU A 234 -8.40 -9.17 -24.89
C LEU A 234 -8.44 -7.62 -24.86
N ASN A 235 -7.40 -7.00 -24.35
CA ASN A 235 -7.26 -5.53 -24.30
C ASN A 235 -6.59 -5.02 -25.59
N ASN A 236 -7.39 -4.89 -26.64
CA ASN A 236 -6.91 -4.47 -27.97
C ASN A 236 -6.36 -3.03 -27.98
N ASP A 237 -6.86 -2.15 -27.11
CA ASP A 237 -6.39 -0.77 -27.01
C ASP A 237 -4.94 -0.75 -26.51
N LEU A 238 -4.65 -1.50 -25.44
CA LEU A 238 -3.30 -1.62 -24.91
C LEU A 238 -2.36 -2.29 -25.92
N VAL A 239 -2.80 -3.34 -26.64
CA VAL A 239 -2.01 -3.96 -27.72
C VAL A 239 -1.63 -2.91 -28.77
N SER A 240 -2.59 -2.11 -29.23
CA SER A 240 -2.34 -1.06 -30.23
C SER A 240 -1.37 0.01 -29.73
N GLU A 241 -1.46 0.37 -28.46
CA GLU A 241 -0.55 1.33 -27.82
C GLU A 241 0.89 0.78 -27.78
N ILE A 242 1.05 -0.47 -27.33
CA ILE A 242 2.36 -1.13 -27.26
C ILE A 242 2.98 -1.27 -28.66
N ASP A 243 2.20 -1.62 -29.68
CA ASP A 243 2.71 -1.70 -31.07
C ASP A 243 3.24 -0.35 -31.55
N LYS A 244 2.56 0.76 -31.25
CA LYS A 244 3.07 2.10 -31.56
C LYS A 244 4.38 2.41 -30.83
N MET A 245 4.49 2.02 -29.56
CA MET A 245 5.72 2.21 -28.77
C MET A 245 6.89 1.39 -29.31
N LEU A 246 6.65 0.18 -29.83
CA LEU A 246 7.67 -0.68 -30.42
C LEU A 246 8.19 -0.16 -31.78
N ILE A 247 7.32 0.50 -32.58
CA ILE A 247 7.68 1.07 -33.88
C ILE A 247 8.42 2.39 -33.74
N SER A 248 8.06 3.22 -32.75
CA SER A 248 8.59 4.57 -32.58
C SER A 248 9.97 4.64 -31.91
N ASN A 249 10.57 3.51 -31.55
CA ASN A 249 11.86 3.38 -30.86
C ASN A 249 12.67 2.22 -31.46
#